data_daa41b771887af024867f5c2c3446d12
#
_entry.id   daa41b771887af024867f5c2c3446d12
#
_cell.length_a   1.000
_cell.length_b   1.000
_cell.length_c   1.000
_cell.angle_alpha   90.00
_cell.angle_beta   90.00
_cell.angle_gamma   90.00
#
_symmetry.space_group_name_H-M   'P 1'
#
loop_
_entity.id
_entity.type
_entity.pdbx_description
1 polymer ?
#
loop_
_entity_poly.entity_id
_entity_poly.type
_entity_poly.pdbx_seq_one_letter_code
_entity_poly.pdbx_strand_id
1 'polypeptide(L)'
;MNITDVRVRKVAKEGKMEAVVSITIDEEFVVHDIKVIEGEKGLFIAMPSRKATDGEYRDIAHPINSSTRDKIQTIILEKYQEAAAEEEAAV
;
A
#
# COMPACT_ATOMS: atom_id res chain seq x y z
N MET A 1 -6.19 -8.94 -14.31
CA MET A 1 -6.15 -8.81 -12.85
C MET A 1 -6.93 -7.57 -12.43
N ASN A 2 -7.95 -7.75 -11.61
CA ASN A 2 -8.75 -6.64 -11.09
C ASN A 2 -8.58 -6.52 -9.59
N ILE A 3 -8.31 -5.30 -9.14
CA ILE A 3 -8.30 -5.02 -7.70
C ILE A 3 -9.73 -4.71 -7.30
N THR A 4 -10.35 -5.65 -6.59
CA THR A 4 -11.77 -5.60 -6.29
C THR A 4 -12.08 -5.00 -4.92
N ASP A 5 -11.08 -4.88 -4.05
CA ASP A 5 -11.24 -4.20 -2.78
C ASP A 5 -9.90 -3.67 -2.28
N VAL A 6 -9.96 -2.55 -1.57
CA VAL A 6 -8.78 -1.96 -0.92
C VAL A 6 -9.19 -1.59 0.49
N ARG A 7 -8.47 -2.09 1.48
CA ARG A 7 -8.73 -1.78 2.88
C ARG A 7 -7.54 -1.07 3.49
N VAL A 8 -7.77 0.15 3.93
CA VAL A 8 -6.78 0.92 4.68
C VAL A 8 -6.93 0.51 6.15
N ARG A 9 -5.99 -0.29 6.63
CA ARG A 9 -6.11 -0.91 7.95
C ARG A 9 -5.62 -0.02 9.09
N LYS A 10 -4.65 0.83 8.82
CA LYS A 10 -4.11 1.71 9.83
C LYS A 10 -3.62 2.98 9.17
N VAL A 11 -4.22 4.11 9.55
CA VAL A 11 -3.75 5.42 9.15
C VAL A 11 -3.04 5.98 10.38
N ALA A 12 -1.74 5.78 10.46
CA ALA A 12 -0.94 6.27 11.58
C ALA A 12 0.41 6.69 11.04
N LYS A 13 0.74 7.93 11.27
CA LYS A 13 2.01 8.46 10.83
C LYS A 13 3.13 8.01 11.77
N GLU A 14 3.95 7.09 11.30
CA GLU A 14 5.15 6.66 12.01
C GLU A 14 6.35 6.89 11.10
N GLY A 15 7.13 7.92 11.40
CA GLY A 15 8.21 8.31 10.51
C GLY A 15 7.66 8.68 9.14
N LYS A 16 8.10 7.96 8.12
CA LYS A 16 7.62 8.18 6.74
C LYS A 16 6.43 7.29 6.36
N MET A 17 6.06 6.35 7.22
CA MET A 17 4.92 5.47 6.95
C MET A 17 3.62 6.17 7.30
N GLU A 18 2.73 6.30 6.31
CA GLU A 18 1.44 6.95 6.48
C GLU A 18 0.31 5.97 6.76
N ALA A 19 0.36 4.79 6.16
CA ALA A 19 -0.72 3.81 6.30
C ALA A 19 -0.26 2.41 5.95
N VAL A 20 -1.05 1.43 6.40
CA VAL A 20 -0.90 0.02 6.03
C VAL A 20 -2.19 -0.40 5.32
N VAL A 21 -2.05 -1.01 4.17
CA VAL A 21 -3.15 -1.30 3.27
C VAL A 21 -3.14 -2.77 2.85
N SER A 22 -4.33 -3.33 2.64
CA SER A 22 -4.49 -4.65 2.04
C SER A 22 -5.30 -4.49 0.76
N ILE A 23 -4.96 -5.27 -0.27
CA ILE A 23 -5.73 -5.29 -1.50
C ILE A 23 -6.26 -6.70 -1.76
N THR A 24 -7.45 -6.76 -2.36
CA THR A 24 -8.04 -8.01 -2.82
C THR A 24 -8.02 -8.00 -4.35
N ILE A 25 -7.60 -9.11 -4.91
CA ILE A 25 -7.49 -9.26 -6.37
C ILE A 25 -8.51 -10.31 -6.83
N ASP A 26 -9.39 -9.92 -7.76
CA ASP A 26 -10.41 -10.79 -8.35
C ASP A 26 -11.28 -11.51 -7.33
N GLU A 27 -11.41 -10.95 -6.12
CA GLU A 27 -12.13 -11.54 -4.99
C GLU A 27 -11.62 -12.93 -4.57
N GLU A 28 -10.41 -13.26 -4.99
CA GLU A 28 -9.83 -14.58 -4.76
C GLU A 28 -8.49 -14.54 -4.03
N PHE A 29 -7.82 -13.40 -4.06
CA PHE A 29 -6.46 -13.30 -3.55
C PHE A 29 -6.27 -11.97 -2.83
N VAL A 30 -5.68 -12.01 -1.64
CA VAL A 30 -5.43 -10.80 -0.86
C VAL A 30 -3.94 -10.64 -0.61
N VAL A 31 -3.46 -9.40 -0.70
CA VAL A 31 -2.09 -9.05 -0.34
C VAL A 31 -2.15 -8.07 0.83
N HIS A 32 -1.57 -8.48 1.95
CA HIS A 32 -1.50 -7.68 3.16
C HIS A 32 -0.19 -6.89 3.27
N ASP A 33 -0.17 -5.95 4.19
CA ASP A 33 1.05 -5.22 4.59
C ASP A 33 1.70 -4.39 3.48
N ILE A 34 0.88 -3.84 2.59
CA ILE A 34 1.35 -2.84 1.66
C ILE A 34 1.36 -1.52 2.40
N LYS A 35 2.44 -0.77 2.32
CA LYS A 35 2.60 0.48 3.06
C LYS A 35 2.51 1.68 2.14
N VAL A 36 1.85 2.72 2.61
CA VAL A 36 1.86 4.03 1.96
C VAL A 36 2.95 4.85 2.65
N ILE A 37 3.88 5.34 1.88
CA ILE A 37 5.06 6.03 2.39
C ILE A 37 5.16 7.42 1.79
N GLU A 38 5.51 8.41 2.61
CA GLU A 38 5.76 9.75 2.14
C GLU A 38 7.22 9.89 1.74
N GLY A 39 7.44 10.09 0.44
CA GLY A 39 8.77 10.29 -0.10
C GLY A 39 9.01 11.76 -0.47
N GLU A 40 10.19 12.05 -0.95
CA GLU A 40 10.56 13.42 -1.35
C GLU A 40 9.69 13.95 -2.50
N LYS A 41 9.25 13.07 -3.37
CA LYS A 41 8.44 13.44 -4.54
C LYS A 41 6.96 13.19 -4.36
N GLY A 42 6.53 12.85 -3.15
CA GLY A 42 5.14 12.57 -2.85
C GLY A 42 4.93 11.17 -2.30
N LEU A 43 3.69 10.73 -2.27
CA LEU A 43 3.33 9.44 -1.74
C LEU A 43 3.64 8.31 -2.73
N PHE A 44 4.13 7.21 -2.21
CA PHE A 44 4.30 6.00 -3.00
C PHE A 44 3.99 4.76 -2.14
N ILE A 45 3.91 3.60 -2.77
CA ILE A 45 3.64 2.36 -2.05
C ILE A 45 4.91 1.52 -1.94
N ALA A 46 5.01 0.80 -0.81
CA ALA A 46 6.05 -0.20 -0.61
C ALA A 46 5.34 -1.55 -0.44
N MET A 47 5.74 -2.51 -1.25
CA MET A 47 5.15 -3.84 -1.20
C MET A 47 5.63 -4.59 0.04
N PRO A 48 4.90 -5.63 0.49
CA PRO A 48 5.33 -6.37 1.66
C PRO A 48 6.69 -7.02 1.43
N SER A 49 7.57 -6.89 2.40
CA SER A 49 8.93 -7.40 2.31
C SER A 49 9.36 -8.01 3.63
N ARG A 50 10.43 -8.78 3.57
CA ARG A 50 11.02 -9.36 4.78
C ARG A 50 12.54 -9.30 4.68
N LYS A 51 13.18 -9.29 5.84
CA LYS A 51 14.63 -9.27 5.91
C LYS A 51 15.16 -10.68 5.65
N ALA A 52 16.03 -10.80 4.66
CA ALA A 52 16.69 -12.06 4.33
C ALA A 52 17.87 -12.32 5.27
N THR A 53 18.43 -13.51 5.17
CA THR A 53 19.56 -13.91 6.02
C THR A 53 20.82 -13.09 5.80
N ASP A 54 20.94 -12.48 4.61
CA ASP A 54 22.07 -11.58 4.30
C ASP A 54 21.85 -10.14 4.81
N GLY A 55 20.73 -9.88 5.49
CA GLY A 55 20.43 -8.56 6.03
C GLY A 55 19.71 -7.63 5.10
N GLU A 56 19.49 -8.02 3.85
CA GLU A 56 18.77 -7.20 2.90
C GLU A 56 17.27 -7.51 2.92
N TYR A 57 16.46 -6.47 2.64
CA TYR A 57 15.01 -6.64 2.52
C TYR A 57 14.63 -7.04 1.12
N ARG A 58 13.76 -8.02 1.01
CA ARG A 58 13.26 -8.50 -0.28
C ARG A 58 11.75 -8.55 -0.25
N ASP A 59 11.13 -8.13 -1.34
CA ASP A 59 9.68 -8.16 -1.46
C ASP A 59 9.18 -9.61 -1.42
N ILE A 60 8.10 -9.82 -0.66
CA ILE A 60 7.41 -11.10 -0.60
C ILE A 60 6.48 -11.23 -1.80
N ALA A 61 5.87 -10.11 -2.19
CA ALA A 61 4.95 -10.03 -3.32
C ALA A 61 5.12 -8.67 -3.98
N HIS A 62 5.19 -8.64 -5.30
CA HIS A 62 5.33 -7.37 -6.02
C HIS A 62 4.85 -7.51 -7.46
N PRO A 63 4.42 -6.40 -8.08
CA PRO A 63 4.11 -6.42 -9.51
C PRO A 63 5.38 -6.60 -10.34
N ILE A 64 5.26 -7.28 -11.46
CA ILE A 64 6.42 -7.57 -12.30
C ILE A 64 6.51 -6.67 -13.53
N ASN A 65 5.61 -5.72 -13.65
CA ASN A 65 5.70 -4.71 -14.71
C ASN A 65 5.23 -3.35 -14.19
N SER A 66 5.65 -2.29 -14.88
CA SER A 66 5.37 -0.93 -14.45
C SER A 66 3.91 -0.55 -14.57
N SER A 67 3.20 -1.06 -15.56
CA SER A 67 1.78 -0.72 -15.72
C SER A 67 0.93 -1.28 -14.56
N THR A 68 1.23 -2.49 -14.12
CA THR A 68 0.54 -3.07 -12.96
C THR A 68 0.90 -2.32 -11.67
N ARG A 69 2.17 -1.96 -11.52
CA ARG A 69 2.60 -1.18 -10.35
C ARG A 69 1.90 0.17 -10.28
N ASP A 70 1.80 0.86 -11.40
CA ASP A 70 1.11 2.16 -11.46
C ASP A 70 -0.37 2.02 -11.14
N LYS A 71 -1.01 0.98 -11.64
CA LYS A 71 -2.41 0.70 -11.37
C LYS A 71 -2.65 0.45 -9.88
N ILE A 72 -1.84 -0.40 -9.27
CA ILE A 72 -1.95 -0.70 -7.84
C ILE A 72 -1.72 0.56 -7.01
N GLN A 73 -0.67 1.31 -7.33
CA GLN A 73 -0.34 2.53 -6.60
C GLN A 73 -1.46 3.56 -6.70
N THR A 74 -1.99 3.78 -7.89
CA THR A 74 -3.07 4.74 -8.08
C THR A 74 -4.29 4.39 -7.25
N ILE A 75 -4.72 3.13 -7.30
CA ILE A 75 -5.90 2.68 -6.57
C ILE A 75 -5.69 2.79 -5.06
N ILE A 76 -4.52 2.39 -4.57
CA ILE A 76 -4.22 2.46 -3.14
C ILE A 76 -4.18 3.90 -2.66
N LEU A 77 -3.52 4.79 -3.40
CA LEU A 77 -3.41 6.18 -2.98
C LEU A 77 -4.75 6.90 -2.99
N GLU A 78 -5.63 6.58 -3.93
CA GLU A 78 -6.98 7.12 -3.92
C GLU A 78 -7.75 6.70 -2.67
N LYS A 79 -7.69 5.43 -2.31
CA LYS A 79 -8.36 4.94 -1.11
C LYS A 79 -7.74 5.48 0.16
N TYR A 80 -6.43 5.61 0.19
CA TYR A 80 -5.75 6.20 1.32
C TYR A 80 -6.20 7.65 1.54
N GLN A 81 -6.29 8.44 0.49
CA GLN A 81 -6.72 9.82 0.59
C GLN A 81 -8.16 9.94 1.09
N GLU A 82 -9.04 9.06 0.65
CA GLU A 82 -10.41 9.01 1.16
C GLU A 82 -10.45 8.68 2.67
N ALA A 83 -9.67 7.67 3.08
CA ALA A 83 -9.63 7.26 4.49
C ALA A 83 -9.03 8.35 5.37
N ALA A 84 -7.99 9.02 4.91
CA ALA A 84 -7.36 10.11 5.65
C ALA A 84 -8.33 11.30 5.80
N ALA A 85 -9.08 11.61 4.75
CA ALA A 85 -10.08 12.68 4.80
C ALA A 85 -11.21 12.36 5.77
N GLU A 86 -11.67 11.10 5.78
CA GLU A 86 -12.69 10.65 6.73
C GLU A 86 -12.21 10.75 8.18
N GLU A 87 -10.97 10.37 8.42
CA GLU A 87 -10.39 10.44 9.75
C GLU A 87 -10.24 11.88 10.24
N GLU A 88 -9.83 12.79 9.36
CA GLU A 88 -9.79 14.21 9.66
C GLU A 88 -11.17 14.77 9.93
N ALA A 89 -12.17 14.35 9.16
CA ALA A 89 -13.54 14.79 9.33
C ALA A 89 -14.18 14.27 10.62
N ALA A 90 -13.71 13.13 11.13
CA ALA A 90 -14.21 12.54 12.36
C ALA A 90 -13.68 13.23 13.63
N VAL A 91 -12.67 14.05 13.49
CA VAL A 91 -12.11 14.85 14.59
C VAL A 91 -12.85 16.19 14.70
#